data_70a1fc956d5f1c177635ba6776265c43
#
_entry.id   70a1fc956d5f1c177635ba6776265c43
#
_cell.length_a   1.000
_cell.length_b   1.000
_cell.length_c   1.000
_cell.angle_alpha   90.00
_cell.angle_beta   90.00
_cell.angle_gamma   90.00
#
_symmetry.space_group_name_H-M   'P 1'
#
loop_
_entity.id
_entity.type
_entity.pdbx_description
1 polymer ?
#
loop_
_entity_poly.entity_id
_entity_poly.type
_entity_poly.pdbx_seq_one_letter_code
_entity_poly.pdbx_strand_id
1 'polypeptide(L)'
;MNISRRGLFGAAGVAAATAAGAAVNSSAAVAGTVPAAATGRPVRTGADIAAGDKWRILSGRKVGVITNPTGVLDDFTSIVDDMIARGVDLRAVFGPEHGFRGTAQAGEAEETFTDPRTGVTVYDAYGATVTKLAGFFTTAAIDTVVFDIRDVGVRFYTYIWTMWTAMQAASQVGGLRFIVLDRPNPLGGRARGPVLQQGYTSGVGLLEISQQHGMTVGELARFFNATFMERAGQQKLTDLQVVKATGWHRQMVGPDQADRWIPPSPNMPTPQTATLYPGTGMVEATDWSEGRGTTRPFELIGAPYLDHRWAEALNARNLPGVQFREAYFTPISSKNQGKVCGGVQVHIIDAEKVDAIEVGTHMLVEARRIYPEFAWRGDGGRWIGLLTGSGRFQQQLEAGASAAEIIAAWQPELQRFRDDTEPHLLYGGPR
;
A
#
# COMPACT_ATOMS: atom_id res chain seq x y z
N MET A 1 -1.19 -45.06 -3.81
CA MET A 1 -1.66 -45.30 -5.19
C MET A 1 -1.20 -44.09 -6.02
N ASN A 2 -0.13 -44.34 -6.80
CA ASN A 2 0.44 -43.34 -7.70
C ASN A 2 -0.35 -43.32 -9.01
N ILE A 3 -0.94 -42.19 -9.38
CA ILE A 3 -1.52 -41.97 -10.71
C ILE A 3 -0.63 -40.98 -11.47
N SER A 4 0.12 -41.56 -12.41
CA SER A 4 1.01 -40.89 -13.36
C SER A 4 0.19 -40.18 -14.45
N ARG A 5 0.46 -38.90 -14.69
CA ARG A 5 -0.04 -38.14 -15.85
C ARG A 5 0.89 -38.36 -17.04
N ARG A 6 0.69 -39.43 -17.82
CA ARG A 6 1.21 -39.55 -19.19
C ARG A 6 0.29 -40.43 -20.01
N GLY A 7 -0.22 -39.87 -21.11
CA GLY A 7 -0.78 -40.64 -22.21
C GLY A 7 -2.21 -40.23 -22.61
N LEU A 8 -2.34 -39.31 -23.55
CA LEU A 8 -3.41 -39.29 -24.56
C LEU A 8 -3.01 -38.36 -25.73
N PHE A 9 -2.24 -38.91 -26.64
CA PHE A 9 -2.21 -38.49 -28.04
C PHE A 9 -2.39 -39.78 -28.86
N GLY A 10 -3.59 -39.96 -29.39
CA GLY A 10 -3.94 -40.98 -30.36
C GLY A 10 -4.52 -40.33 -31.60
N ALA A 11 -3.84 -40.55 -32.72
CA ALA A 11 -4.23 -40.09 -34.06
C ALA A 11 -5.43 -40.86 -34.61
N ALA A 12 -6.26 -40.21 -35.42
CA ALA A 12 -7.02 -40.83 -36.51
C ALA A 12 -7.76 -39.74 -37.29
N GLY A 13 -7.51 -39.65 -38.56
CA GLY A 13 -8.39 -40.23 -39.57
C GLY A 13 -9.06 -39.13 -40.38
N VAL A 14 -8.50 -38.84 -41.58
CA VAL A 14 -9.06 -38.00 -42.63
C VAL A 14 -10.28 -38.72 -43.22
N ALA A 15 -11.43 -38.03 -43.30
CA ALA A 15 -12.50 -38.36 -44.22
C ALA A 15 -13.03 -37.08 -44.87
N ALA A 16 -12.88 -37.01 -46.17
CA ALA A 16 -13.44 -35.98 -47.04
C ALA A 16 -14.94 -36.17 -47.22
N ALA A 17 -15.74 -35.14 -47.10
CA ALA A 17 -17.09 -35.10 -47.59
C ALA A 17 -17.43 -33.70 -48.15
N THR A 18 -18.02 -33.71 -49.30
CA THR A 18 -18.31 -32.71 -50.29
C THR A 18 -19.29 -31.63 -49.83
N ALA A 19 -19.15 -30.48 -50.49
CA ALA A 19 -19.85 -29.22 -50.33
C ALA A 19 -21.38 -29.28 -50.43
N ALA A 20 -22.04 -28.52 -49.52
CA ALA A 20 -23.32 -27.88 -49.80
C ALA A 20 -23.26 -26.49 -49.23
N GLY A 21 -23.43 -25.46 -50.09
CA GLY A 21 -23.38 -24.06 -49.72
C GLY A 21 -24.57 -23.67 -48.85
N ALA A 22 -24.28 -23.06 -47.72
CA ALA A 22 -25.24 -22.26 -46.95
C ALA A 22 -24.59 -20.90 -46.71
N ALA A 23 -25.30 -19.85 -47.16
CA ALA A 23 -24.90 -18.48 -46.94
C ALA A 23 -24.84 -18.16 -45.44
N VAL A 24 -23.67 -17.93 -44.94
CA VAL A 24 -23.46 -17.46 -43.56
C VAL A 24 -23.56 -15.94 -43.60
N ASN A 25 -24.61 -15.41 -43.03
CA ASN A 25 -24.71 -13.99 -42.69
C ASN A 25 -23.53 -13.62 -41.79
N SER A 26 -22.60 -12.83 -42.29
CA SER A 26 -21.53 -12.22 -41.50
C SER A 26 -22.14 -11.22 -40.53
N SER A 27 -22.40 -11.67 -39.31
CA SER A 27 -22.59 -10.75 -38.19
C SER A 27 -21.28 -9.98 -38.00
N ALA A 28 -21.30 -8.69 -38.32
CA ALA A 28 -20.20 -7.79 -38.03
C ALA A 28 -19.91 -7.87 -36.51
N ALA A 29 -18.78 -8.42 -36.17
CA ALA A 29 -18.24 -8.31 -34.81
C ALA A 29 -18.12 -6.80 -34.52
N VAL A 30 -18.93 -6.32 -33.61
CA VAL A 30 -18.72 -5.00 -33.01
C VAL A 30 -17.38 -5.10 -32.26
N ALA A 31 -16.35 -4.63 -32.92
CA ALA A 31 -15.08 -4.38 -32.22
C ALA A 31 -15.39 -3.33 -31.16
N GLY A 32 -15.52 -3.78 -29.92
CA GLY A 32 -15.59 -2.90 -28.78
C GLY A 32 -14.33 -2.04 -28.84
N THR A 33 -14.51 -0.75 -29.08
CA THR A 33 -13.44 0.23 -28.95
C THR A 33 -12.94 0.16 -27.51
N VAL A 34 -11.74 -0.38 -27.33
CA VAL A 34 -10.97 -0.19 -26.09
C VAL A 34 -10.91 1.33 -25.91
N PRO A 35 -11.35 1.88 -24.77
CA PRO A 35 -11.27 3.31 -24.56
C PRO A 35 -9.83 3.75 -24.80
N ALA A 36 -9.64 4.75 -25.66
CA ALA A 36 -8.33 5.33 -25.88
C ALA A 36 -7.77 5.76 -24.53
N ALA A 37 -6.58 5.29 -24.20
CA ALA A 37 -5.86 5.72 -23.01
C ALA A 37 -5.89 7.25 -22.95
N ALA A 38 -6.25 7.78 -21.79
CA ALA A 38 -6.32 9.22 -21.56
C ALA A 38 -5.06 9.89 -22.12
N THR A 39 -5.24 10.94 -22.92
CA THR A 39 -4.18 11.71 -23.59
C THR A 39 -3.35 12.57 -22.63
N GLY A 40 -3.17 12.10 -21.37
CA GLY A 40 -2.31 12.71 -20.36
C GLY A 40 -0.84 12.35 -20.57
N ARG A 41 0.05 13.25 -20.21
CA ARG A 41 1.50 12.94 -20.16
C ARG A 41 1.70 11.73 -19.24
N PRO A 42 2.57 10.77 -19.61
CA PRO A 42 2.85 9.61 -18.76
C PRO A 42 3.36 10.08 -17.38
N VAL A 43 2.93 9.41 -16.34
CA VAL A 43 3.42 9.67 -14.99
C VAL A 43 4.88 9.27 -14.92
N ARG A 44 5.74 10.19 -14.45
CA ARG A 44 7.15 9.93 -14.17
C ARG A 44 7.38 10.18 -12.68
N THR A 45 8.01 9.24 -12.01
CA THR A 45 8.34 9.34 -10.58
C THR A 45 9.49 10.33 -10.34
N GLY A 46 9.68 10.73 -9.09
CA GLY A 46 10.85 11.52 -8.71
C GLY A 46 12.18 10.82 -9.05
N ALA A 47 12.19 9.48 -8.96
CA ALA A 47 13.34 8.66 -9.37
C ALA A 47 13.62 8.79 -10.88
N ASP A 48 12.58 8.70 -11.74
CA ASP A 48 12.75 8.88 -13.20
C ASP A 48 13.26 10.28 -13.57
N ILE A 49 12.81 11.30 -12.83
CA ILE A 49 13.26 12.68 -13.02
C ILE A 49 14.73 12.81 -12.64
N ALA A 50 15.14 12.30 -11.47
CA ALA A 50 16.51 12.37 -11.01
C ALA A 50 17.48 11.56 -11.92
N ALA A 51 17.07 10.34 -12.33
CA ALA A 51 17.84 9.50 -13.25
C ALA A 51 17.96 10.13 -14.65
N GLY A 52 16.87 10.73 -15.15
CA GLY A 52 16.87 11.48 -16.42
C GLY A 52 17.84 12.67 -16.41
N ASP A 53 18.06 13.28 -15.25
CA ASP A 53 19.06 14.32 -15.00
C ASP A 53 20.43 13.75 -14.54
N LYS A 54 20.67 12.46 -14.79
CA LYS A 54 21.93 11.76 -14.46
C LYS A 54 22.33 11.91 -13.00
N TRP A 55 21.36 11.92 -12.08
CA TRP A 55 21.55 12.06 -10.63
C TRP A 55 22.33 13.31 -10.21
N ARG A 56 22.26 14.41 -10.98
CA ARG A 56 22.99 15.66 -10.65
C ARG A 56 22.72 16.16 -9.24
N ILE A 57 21.53 15.96 -8.73
CA ILE A 57 21.15 16.31 -7.35
C ILE A 57 22.04 15.63 -6.30
N LEU A 58 22.68 14.51 -6.66
CA LEU A 58 23.58 13.70 -5.80
C LEU A 58 25.07 13.95 -6.12
N SER A 59 25.40 14.87 -7.03
CA SER A 59 26.79 15.10 -7.45
C SER A 59 27.68 15.52 -6.27
N GLY A 60 28.80 14.81 -6.09
CA GLY A 60 29.76 15.06 -5.01
C GLY A 60 29.25 14.70 -3.61
N ARG A 61 28.16 13.93 -3.50
CA ARG A 61 27.57 13.50 -2.25
C ARG A 61 27.90 12.05 -1.92
N LYS A 62 28.02 11.76 -0.62
CA LYS A 62 28.13 10.41 -0.07
C LYS A 62 26.72 9.95 0.30
N VAL A 63 26.17 9.06 -0.52
CA VAL A 63 24.74 8.76 -0.52
C VAL A 63 24.43 7.49 0.24
N GLY A 64 23.39 7.54 1.06
CA GLY A 64 22.69 6.37 1.60
C GLY A 64 21.26 6.34 1.08
N VAL A 65 20.78 5.17 0.62
CA VAL A 65 19.44 5.03 0.03
C VAL A 65 18.58 4.14 0.91
N ILE A 66 17.40 4.63 1.29
CA ILE A 66 16.34 3.84 1.93
C ILE A 66 15.40 3.42 0.81
N THR A 67 15.35 2.13 0.49
CA THR A 67 14.57 1.60 -0.62
C THR A 67 14.25 0.13 -0.45
N ASN A 68 13.30 -0.35 -1.27
CA ASN A 68 12.87 -1.74 -1.36
C ASN A 68 12.66 -2.12 -2.84
N PRO A 69 12.08 -3.29 -3.21
CA PRO A 69 11.85 -3.67 -4.60
C PRO A 69 11.06 -2.68 -5.45
N THR A 70 10.30 -1.76 -4.82
CA THR A 70 9.57 -0.73 -5.57
C THR A 70 10.44 0.43 -6.04
N GLY A 71 11.68 0.53 -5.55
CA GLY A 71 12.67 1.53 -5.95
C GLY A 71 13.25 1.25 -7.33
N VAL A 72 12.40 1.32 -8.36
CA VAL A 72 12.77 1.11 -9.76
C VAL A 72 12.41 2.32 -10.63
N LEU A 73 13.12 2.44 -11.75
CA LEU A 73 12.82 3.37 -12.83
C LEU A 73 11.72 2.81 -13.75
N ASP A 74 11.27 3.60 -14.71
CA ASP A 74 10.23 3.24 -15.68
C ASP A 74 10.57 2.00 -16.53
N ASP A 75 11.84 1.69 -16.72
CA ASP A 75 12.34 0.50 -17.40
C ASP A 75 12.58 -0.71 -16.47
N PHE A 76 12.13 -0.63 -15.21
CA PHE A 76 12.35 -1.59 -14.13
C PHE A 76 13.79 -1.72 -13.63
N THR A 77 14.69 -0.86 -14.05
CA THR A 77 16.06 -0.81 -13.48
C THR A 77 15.98 -0.35 -12.03
N SER A 78 16.61 -1.08 -11.10
CA SER A 78 16.74 -0.63 -9.70
C SER A 78 17.46 0.73 -9.65
N ILE A 79 16.95 1.65 -8.85
CA ILE A 79 17.62 2.96 -8.66
C ILE A 79 19.04 2.79 -8.10
N VAL A 80 19.26 1.78 -7.26
CA VAL A 80 20.58 1.46 -6.69
C VAL A 80 21.55 1.04 -7.80
N ASP A 81 21.10 0.15 -8.70
CA ASP A 81 21.90 -0.30 -9.83
C ASP A 81 22.22 0.85 -10.80
N ASP A 82 21.24 1.71 -11.12
CA ASP A 82 21.43 2.85 -12.01
C ASP A 82 22.35 3.92 -11.39
N MET A 83 22.19 4.21 -10.08
CA MET A 83 23.07 5.14 -9.36
C MET A 83 24.53 4.70 -9.44
N ILE A 84 24.81 3.41 -9.20
CA ILE A 84 26.17 2.85 -9.26
C ILE A 84 26.71 2.91 -10.70
N ALA A 85 25.92 2.49 -11.68
CA ALA A 85 26.32 2.52 -13.09
C ALA A 85 26.65 3.94 -13.57
N ARG A 86 26.08 4.96 -12.93
CA ARG A 86 26.33 6.38 -13.26
C ARG A 86 27.37 7.05 -12.36
N GLY A 87 28.03 6.27 -11.48
CA GLY A 87 29.13 6.76 -10.65
C GLY A 87 28.71 7.62 -9.47
N VAL A 88 27.50 7.47 -8.96
CA VAL A 88 27.09 8.04 -7.68
C VAL A 88 27.90 7.37 -6.56
N ASP A 89 28.44 8.17 -5.62
CA ASP A 89 29.16 7.66 -4.45
C ASP A 89 28.16 7.07 -3.43
N LEU A 90 27.57 5.90 -3.78
CA LEU A 90 26.61 5.18 -2.99
C LEU A 90 27.32 4.34 -1.92
N ARG A 91 27.16 4.73 -0.66
CA ARG A 91 27.85 4.16 0.49
C ARG A 91 27.07 3.04 1.17
N ALA A 92 25.74 3.13 1.18
CA ALA A 92 24.88 2.19 1.87
C ALA A 92 23.48 2.15 1.28
N VAL A 93 22.83 1.01 1.48
CA VAL A 93 21.37 0.84 1.33
C VAL A 93 20.79 0.49 2.70
N PHE A 94 19.59 0.99 2.99
CA PHE A 94 18.84 0.71 4.21
C PHE A 94 17.53 0.04 3.81
N GLY A 95 17.43 -1.26 4.09
CA GLY A 95 16.24 -2.09 3.80
C GLY A 95 15.15 -1.87 4.84
N PRO A 96 13.92 -1.51 4.46
CA PRO A 96 12.77 -1.45 5.36
C PRO A 96 12.21 -2.85 5.64
N GLU A 97 11.00 -2.93 6.22
CA GLU A 97 10.23 -4.18 6.28
C GLU A 97 10.21 -4.89 4.91
N HIS A 98 10.31 -6.20 4.88
CA HIS A 98 10.50 -7.06 3.70
C HIS A 98 11.88 -6.98 3.03
N GLY A 99 12.79 -6.15 3.53
CA GLY A 99 14.17 -6.04 3.07
C GLY A 99 14.37 -5.30 1.74
N PHE A 100 15.64 -5.09 1.40
CA PHE A 100 16.01 -4.35 0.19
C PHE A 100 15.60 -5.07 -1.12
N ARG A 101 15.78 -6.39 -1.20
CA ARG A 101 15.43 -7.19 -2.39
C ARG A 101 14.07 -7.91 -2.24
N GLY A 102 13.34 -7.67 -1.14
CA GLY A 102 11.98 -8.19 -0.94
C GLY A 102 11.91 -9.68 -0.56
N THR A 103 12.94 -10.20 0.09
CA THR A 103 13.04 -11.62 0.44
C THR A 103 12.43 -11.98 1.78
N ALA A 104 12.24 -11.01 2.69
CA ALA A 104 11.69 -11.24 4.02
C ALA A 104 10.15 -11.19 4.04
N GLN A 105 9.55 -12.06 4.86
CA GLN A 105 8.11 -12.07 5.10
C GLN A 105 7.67 -10.90 6.01
N ALA A 106 6.35 -10.70 6.14
CA ALA A 106 5.83 -9.66 7.02
C ALA A 106 6.28 -9.88 8.47
N GLY A 107 6.86 -8.84 9.08
CA GLY A 107 7.39 -8.90 10.44
C GLY A 107 8.78 -9.51 10.58
N GLU A 108 9.42 -9.92 9.47
CA GLU A 108 10.79 -10.44 9.47
C GLU A 108 11.80 -9.36 9.11
N ALA A 109 12.93 -9.34 9.83
CA ALA A 109 14.09 -8.50 9.58
C ALA A 109 15.10 -9.22 8.68
N GLU A 110 15.86 -8.48 7.88
CA GLU A 110 17.05 -8.99 7.22
C GLU A 110 18.28 -8.69 8.08
N GLU A 111 19.28 -9.59 8.09
CA GLU A 111 20.57 -9.25 8.67
C GLU A 111 21.32 -8.25 7.79
N THR A 112 22.24 -7.46 8.37
CA THR A 112 23.15 -6.61 7.58
C THR A 112 24.04 -7.49 6.69
N PHE A 113 24.05 -7.21 5.39
CA PHE A 113 24.82 -7.98 4.39
C PHE A 113 25.43 -7.08 3.33
N THR A 114 26.30 -7.63 2.51
CA THR A 114 26.79 -6.97 1.29
C THR A 114 25.97 -7.47 0.10
N ASP A 115 25.32 -6.56 -0.62
CA ASP A 115 24.56 -6.93 -1.81
C ASP A 115 25.50 -7.53 -2.88
N PRO A 116 25.28 -8.79 -3.29
CA PRO A 116 26.21 -9.48 -4.19
C PRO A 116 26.29 -8.89 -5.59
N ARG A 117 25.26 -8.14 -6.00
CA ARG A 117 25.22 -7.49 -7.32
C ARG A 117 26.03 -6.21 -7.36
N THR A 118 25.98 -5.41 -6.29
CA THR A 118 26.51 -4.06 -6.27
C THR A 118 27.75 -3.88 -5.39
N GLY A 119 27.99 -4.83 -4.48
CA GLY A 119 29.04 -4.74 -3.44
C GLY A 119 28.74 -3.72 -2.34
N VAL A 120 27.55 -3.09 -2.34
CA VAL A 120 27.18 -2.10 -1.34
C VAL A 120 26.68 -2.78 -0.06
N THR A 121 27.02 -2.23 1.10
CA THR A 121 26.48 -2.70 2.38
C THR A 121 25.01 -2.35 2.50
N VAL A 122 24.18 -3.35 2.82
CA VAL A 122 22.75 -3.23 3.13
C VAL A 122 22.57 -3.35 4.64
N TYR A 123 22.04 -2.31 5.27
CA TYR A 123 21.70 -2.30 6.69
C TYR A 123 20.21 -2.58 6.87
N ASP A 124 19.86 -3.37 7.89
CA ASP A 124 18.48 -3.57 8.28
C ASP A 124 17.91 -2.35 9.02
N ALA A 125 17.03 -1.62 8.35
CA ALA A 125 16.31 -0.48 8.92
C ALA A 125 14.93 -0.86 9.49
N TYR A 126 14.46 -2.10 9.33
CA TYR A 126 13.19 -2.54 9.88
C TYR A 126 13.20 -2.53 11.41
N GLY A 127 12.24 -1.84 12.00
CA GLY A 127 12.17 -1.73 13.48
C GLY A 127 13.36 -1.02 14.12
N ALA A 128 14.24 -0.40 13.34
CA ALA A 128 15.37 0.34 13.87
C ALA A 128 14.89 1.55 14.68
N THR A 129 15.50 1.76 15.86
CA THR A 129 15.32 2.99 16.60
C THR A 129 16.03 4.15 15.90
N VAL A 130 15.64 5.39 16.23
CA VAL A 130 16.31 6.59 15.72
C VAL A 130 17.83 6.53 15.94
N THR A 131 18.27 6.14 17.15
CA THR A 131 19.69 6.04 17.49
C THR A 131 20.41 4.95 16.70
N LYS A 132 19.78 3.77 16.49
CA LYS A 132 20.36 2.68 15.68
C LYS A 132 20.56 3.15 14.25
N LEU A 133 19.55 3.78 13.66
CA LEU A 133 19.61 4.25 12.27
C LEU A 133 20.60 5.41 12.10
N ALA A 134 20.68 6.34 13.06
CA ALA A 134 21.71 7.38 13.11
C ALA A 134 23.12 6.80 13.18
N GLY A 135 23.30 5.72 13.95
CA GLY A 135 24.55 4.94 14.00
C GLY A 135 24.93 4.35 12.65
N PHE A 136 23.97 3.81 11.91
CA PHE A 136 24.21 3.32 10.55
C PHE A 136 24.61 4.43 9.58
N PHE A 137 23.95 5.60 9.63
CA PHE A 137 24.31 6.76 8.79
C PHE A 137 25.76 7.22 9.07
N THR A 138 26.14 7.26 10.36
CA THR A 138 27.49 7.62 10.77
C THR A 138 28.52 6.58 10.32
N THR A 139 28.24 5.30 10.51
CA THR A 139 29.14 4.19 10.11
C THR A 139 29.34 4.15 8.60
N ALA A 140 28.29 4.38 7.84
CA ALA A 140 28.38 4.48 6.36
C ALA A 140 29.00 5.80 5.87
N ALA A 141 29.30 6.74 6.79
CA ALA A 141 29.87 8.05 6.52
C ALA A 141 29.11 8.81 5.41
N ILE A 142 27.79 8.74 5.40
CA ILE A 142 26.94 9.45 4.42
C ILE A 142 26.76 10.92 4.81
N ASP A 143 26.55 11.78 3.82
CA ASP A 143 26.12 13.17 3.98
C ASP A 143 24.73 13.44 3.38
N THR A 144 24.18 12.46 2.69
CA THR A 144 22.89 12.56 2.01
C THR A 144 22.10 11.26 2.17
N VAL A 145 20.87 11.37 2.66
CA VAL A 145 19.87 10.28 2.70
C VAL A 145 18.92 10.47 1.55
N VAL A 146 18.70 9.41 0.77
CA VAL A 146 17.65 9.35 -0.27
C VAL A 146 16.58 8.36 0.16
N PHE A 147 15.33 8.76 0.10
CA PHE A 147 14.17 7.88 0.33
C PHE A 147 13.42 7.64 -0.98
N ASP A 148 13.27 6.38 -1.36
CA ASP A 148 12.54 5.96 -2.55
C ASP A 148 11.82 4.64 -2.31
N ILE A 149 10.60 4.70 -1.80
CA ILE A 149 9.72 3.56 -1.59
C ILE A 149 8.30 3.95 -2.00
N ARG A 150 7.61 3.07 -2.74
CA ARG A 150 6.17 3.23 -3.00
C ARG A 150 5.37 2.96 -1.73
N ASP A 151 4.61 3.95 -1.29
CA ASP A 151 3.58 3.78 -0.28
C ASP A 151 2.24 3.33 -0.91
N VAL A 152 1.31 2.84 -0.08
CA VAL A 152 -0.05 2.49 -0.50
C VAL A 152 -1.12 3.44 0.05
N GLY A 153 -0.71 4.58 0.61
CA GLY A 153 -1.62 5.65 1.02
C GLY A 153 -2.33 5.43 2.36
N VAL A 154 -1.87 4.47 3.18
CA VAL A 154 -2.55 4.04 4.40
C VAL A 154 -1.63 4.11 5.61
N ARG A 155 -2.12 4.71 6.73
CA ARG A 155 -1.34 4.91 7.96
C ARG A 155 -0.68 3.64 8.49
N PHE A 156 -1.38 2.51 8.46
CA PHE A 156 -0.86 1.25 8.97
C PHE A 156 -0.02 0.46 7.96
N TYR A 157 0.39 1.10 6.84
CA TYR A 157 1.41 0.58 5.92
C TYR A 157 2.75 1.26 6.23
N THR A 158 3.71 0.51 6.75
CA THR A 158 4.74 1.03 7.66
C THR A 158 5.92 1.76 7.04
N TYR A 159 6.03 1.86 5.72
CA TYR A 159 7.17 2.53 5.07
C TYR A 159 7.28 4.02 5.37
N ILE A 160 6.14 4.69 5.56
CA ILE A 160 6.12 6.10 5.97
C ILE A 160 6.71 6.29 7.38
N TRP A 161 6.65 5.26 8.22
CA TRP A 161 7.25 5.28 9.56
C TRP A 161 8.75 5.01 9.50
N THR A 162 9.23 4.19 8.57
CA THR A 162 10.66 4.08 8.26
C THR A 162 11.21 5.43 7.81
N MET A 163 10.50 6.16 6.94
CA MET A 163 10.86 7.52 6.54
C MET A 163 10.90 8.47 7.74
N TRP A 164 9.88 8.45 8.60
CA TRP A 164 9.82 9.28 9.79
C TRP A 164 11.00 9.02 10.73
N THR A 165 11.32 7.76 11.02
CA THR A 165 12.48 7.39 11.85
C THR A 165 13.79 7.86 11.21
N ALA A 166 13.90 7.75 9.89
CA ALA A 166 15.09 8.20 9.16
C ALA A 166 15.25 9.72 9.17
N MET A 167 14.16 10.47 9.11
CA MET A 167 14.20 11.94 9.25
C MET A 167 14.70 12.36 10.64
N GLN A 168 14.22 11.69 11.70
CA GLN A 168 14.70 11.93 13.07
C GLN A 168 16.19 11.53 13.21
N ALA A 169 16.59 10.39 12.63
CA ALA A 169 17.99 9.95 12.64
C ALA A 169 18.90 10.94 11.90
N ALA A 170 18.45 11.49 10.76
CA ALA A 170 19.18 12.51 10.03
C ALA A 170 19.33 13.82 10.85
N SER A 171 18.28 14.20 11.58
CA SER A 171 18.34 15.32 12.52
C SER A 171 19.32 15.07 13.67
N GLN A 172 19.32 13.87 14.24
CA GLN A 172 20.23 13.48 15.33
C GLN A 172 21.69 13.51 14.91
N VAL A 173 22.01 13.04 13.69
CA VAL A 173 23.38 13.12 13.12
C VAL A 173 23.75 14.58 12.86
N GLY A 174 22.82 15.37 12.35
CA GLY A 174 23.01 16.76 11.99
C GLY A 174 23.71 16.96 10.65
N GLY A 175 23.35 18.02 9.95
CA GLY A 175 23.99 18.41 8.67
C GLY A 175 23.72 17.49 7.47
N LEU A 176 22.92 16.45 7.63
CA LEU A 176 22.54 15.58 6.51
C LEU A 176 21.50 16.25 5.61
N ARG A 177 21.71 16.13 4.31
CA ARG A 177 20.65 16.37 3.32
C ARG A 177 19.69 15.18 3.30
N PHE A 178 18.39 15.46 3.19
CA PHE A 178 17.35 14.44 3.05
C PHE A 178 16.58 14.66 1.76
N ILE A 179 16.60 13.68 0.86
CA ILE A 179 15.93 13.76 -0.44
C ILE A 179 14.87 12.68 -0.52
N VAL A 180 13.64 13.07 -0.85
CA VAL A 180 12.56 12.15 -1.19
C VAL A 180 12.38 12.14 -2.70
N LEU A 181 12.54 10.98 -3.32
CA LEU A 181 12.17 10.75 -4.71
C LEU A 181 10.69 10.41 -4.74
N ASP A 182 9.86 11.42 -5.01
CA ASP A 182 8.42 11.30 -4.78
C ASP A 182 7.74 10.36 -5.77
N ARG A 183 6.75 9.61 -5.26
CA ARG A 183 5.96 8.65 -6.02
C ARG A 183 4.47 8.94 -5.85
N PRO A 184 3.65 8.73 -6.90
CA PRO A 184 2.20 8.82 -6.81
C PRO A 184 1.62 8.00 -5.66
N ASN A 185 0.62 8.57 -4.98
CA ASN A 185 -0.21 7.80 -4.06
C ASN A 185 -1.25 6.99 -4.86
N PRO A 186 -1.26 5.65 -4.79
CA PRO A 186 -2.17 4.82 -5.57
C PRO A 186 -3.65 5.00 -5.21
N LEU A 187 -3.94 5.61 -4.06
CA LEU A 187 -5.30 5.92 -3.61
C LEU A 187 -5.73 7.35 -4.00
N GLY A 188 -4.90 8.06 -4.76
CA GLY A 188 -5.14 9.47 -5.07
C GLY A 188 -4.92 10.39 -3.88
N GLY A 189 -5.45 11.60 -3.97
CA GLY A 189 -5.21 12.68 -3.00
C GLY A 189 -6.31 12.88 -1.96
N ARG A 190 -7.26 11.95 -1.80
CA ARG A 190 -8.35 12.08 -0.82
C ARG A 190 -7.95 11.49 0.53
N ALA A 191 -7.92 12.32 1.58
CA ALA A 191 -7.80 11.85 2.95
C ALA A 191 -9.16 11.34 3.44
N ARG A 192 -9.17 10.15 4.11
CA ARG A 192 -10.38 9.48 4.60
C ARG A 192 -10.12 8.75 5.93
N GLY A 193 -11.21 8.47 6.64
CA GLY A 193 -11.19 7.72 7.88
C GLY A 193 -10.70 8.50 9.10
N PRO A 194 -10.66 7.84 10.26
CA PRO A 194 -10.31 8.47 11.52
C PRO A 194 -8.83 8.84 11.61
N VAL A 195 -8.54 9.90 12.35
CA VAL A 195 -7.17 10.35 12.67
C VAL A 195 -6.67 9.61 13.92
N LEU A 196 -5.37 9.23 13.91
CA LEU A 196 -4.73 8.65 15.09
C LEU A 196 -4.80 9.61 16.27
N GLN A 197 -5.25 9.10 17.41
CA GLN A 197 -5.31 9.85 18.65
C GLN A 197 -4.15 9.47 19.59
N GLN A 198 -3.78 10.40 20.47
CA GLN A 198 -2.81 10.13 21.51
C GLN A 198 -3.22 8.90 22.35
N GLY A 199 -2.26 8.03 22.68
CA GLY A 199 -2.50 6.76 23.40
C GLY A 199 -2.72 5.55 22.49
N TYR A 200 -2.84 5.76 21.17
CA TYR A 200 -2.94 4.68 20.18
C TYR A 200 -1.71 4.59 19.27
N THR A 201 -0.64 5.27 19.62
CA THR A 201 0.65 5.18 18.92
C THR A 201 1.21 3.76 19.00
N SER A 202 1.65 3.23 17.86
CA SER A 202 2.19 1.87 17.73
C SER A 202 3.00 1.73 16.44
N GLY A 203 3.60 0.55 16.18
CA GLY A 203 4.27 0.28 14.92
C GLY A 203 3.41 0.48 13.66
N VAL A 204 2.08 0.48 13.78
CA VAL A 204 1.14 0.74 12.67
C VAL A 204 0.57 2.17 12.65
N GLY A 205 1.16 3.07 13.44
CA GLY A 205 0.77 4.49 13.47
C GLY A 205 1.58 5.26 14.49
N LEU A 206 2.53 6.08 14.04
CA LEU A 206 3.41 6.86 14.92
C LEU A 206 2.94 8.30 15.12
N LEU A 207 2.22 8.87 14.16
CA LEU A 207 1.81 10.28 14.15
C LEU A 207 0.31 10.43 13.90
N GLU A 208 -0.24 11.56 14.31
CA GLU A 208 -1.65 11.91 14.19
C GLU A 208 -2.04 12.24 12.75
N ILE A 209 -2.07 11.22 11.89
CA ILE A 209 -2.56 11.30 10.50
C ILE A 209 -3.81 10.44 10.31
N SER A 210 -4.62 10.74 9.28
CA SER A 210 -5.81 9.95 8.96
C SER A 210 -5.48 8.54 8.47
N GLN A 211 -6.41 7.63 8.55
CA GLN A 211 -6.26 6.22 8.17
C GLN A 211 -5.83 6.08 6.71
N GLN A 212 -6.52 6.72 5.78
CA GLN A 212 -6.06 6.98 4.40
C GLN A 212 -5.60 8.42 4.35
N HIS A 213 -4.30 8.68 4.20
CA HIS A 213 -3.76 10.02 4.39
C HIS A 213 -3.88 10.95 3.18
N GLY A 214 -4.06 10.41 1.96
CA GLY A 214 -4.27 11.22 0.76
C GLY A 214 -3.07 12.07 0.34
N MET A 215 -1.87 11.74 0.77
CA MET A 215 -0.63 12.48 0.47
C MET A 215 0.36 11.56 -0.24
N THR A 216 1.27 12.13 -1.03
CA THR A 216 2.45 11.42 -1.49
C THR A 216 3.50 11.32 -0.37
N VAL A 217 4.51 10.46 -0.53
CA VAL A 217 5.60 10.36 0.48
C VAL A 217 6.38 11.66 0.61
N GLY A 218 6.54 12.41 -0.49
CA GLY A 218 7.18 13.74 -0.46
C GLY A 218 6.35 14.79 0.28
N GLU A 219 5.03 14.76 0.10
CA GLU A 219 4.10 15.62 0.86
C GLU A 219 4.11 15.25 2.34
N LEU A 220 4.10 13.96 2.69
CA LEU A 220 4.23 13.49 4.08
C LEU A 220 5.54 13.93 4.70
N ALA A 221 6.68 13.83 4.01
CA ALA A 221 7.97 14.28 4.53
C ALA A 221 7.95 15.77 4.88
N ARG A 222 7.36 16.61 4.02
CA ARG A 222 7.19 18.04 4.28
C ARG A 222 6.30 18.30 5.51
N PHE A 223 5.17 17.60 5.59
CA PHE A 223 4.24 17.71 6.71
C PHE A 223 4.89 17.25 8.01
N PHE A 224 5.57 16.10 8.01
CA PHE A 224 6.27 15.59 9.18
C PHE A 224 7.36 16.54 9.66
N ASN A 225 8.16 17.07 8.75
CA ASN A 225 9.22 18.02 9.07
C ASN A 225 8.67 19.32 9.68
N ALA A 226 7.59 19.85 9.12
CA ALA A 226 7.02 21.10 9.59
C ALA A 226 6.31 20.98 10.94
N THR A 227 5.60 19.85 11.16
CA THR A 227 4.61 19.70 12.23
C THR A 227 5.11 18.88 13.42
N PHE A 228 5.87 17.80 13.15
CA PHE A 228 6.14 16.80 14.18
C PHE A 228 7.59 16.74 14.68
N MET A 229 8.58 17.22 13.90
CA MET A 229 9.99 17.12 14.31
C MET A 229 10.25 17.77 15.68
N GLU A 230 9.82 19.01 15.87
CA GLU A 230 10.00 19.72 17.15
C GLU A 230 9.20 19.08 18.30
N ARG A 231 8.00 18.56 18.02
CA ARG A 231 7.19 17.80 18.99
C ARG A 231 7.88 16.51 19.45
N ALA A 232 8.66 15.89 18.55
CA ALA A 232 9.47 14.71 18.85
C ALA A 232 10.83 15.04 19.50
N GLY A 233 11.09 16.31 19.84
CA GLY A 233 12.36 16.73 20.42
C GLY A 233 13.52 16.77 19.42
N GLN A 234 13.23 16.81 18.12
CA GLN A 234 14.20 16.86 17.04
C GLN A 234 14.19 18.24 16.36
N GLN A 235 15.33 18.64 15.80
CA GLN A 235 15.39 19.83 14.96
C GLN A 235 14.78 19.53 13.59
N LYS A 236 14.12 20.53 12.99
CA LYS A 236 13.67 20.41 11.60
C LYS A 236 14.85 20.21 10.68
N LEU A 237 14.66 19.35 9.67
CA LEU A 237 15.65 19.20 8.60
C LEU A 237 15.66 20.48 7.76
N THR A 238 16.81 21.15 7.71
CA THR A 238 16.99 22.41 6.97
C THR A 238 17.23 22.18 5.47
N ASP A 239 17.73 20.98 5.09
CA ASP A 239 17.96 20.58 3.70
C ASP A 239 17.12 19.34 3.35
N LEU A 240 15.78 19.48 3.49
CA LEU A 240 14.79 18.52 3.01
C LEU A 240 14.36 18.90 1.60
N GLN A 241 14.61 18.00 0.64
CA GLN A 241 14.26 18.19 -0.77
C GLN A 241 13.30 17.10 -1.25
N VAL A 242 12.35 17.48 -2.09
CA VAL A 242 11.44 16.54 -2.77
C VAL A 242 11.63 16.66 -4.27
N VAL A 243 12.08 15.58 -4.90
CA VAL A 243 12.07 15.46 -6.35
C VAL A 243 10.66 15.03 -6.76
N LYS A 244 9.89 15.97 -7.28
CA LYS A 244 8.46 15.77 -7.59
C LYS A 244 8.26 14.81 -8.75
N ALA A 245 7.24 13.95 -8.65
CA ALA A 245 6.70 13.25 -9.81
C ALA A 245 6.05 14.23 -10.81
N THR A 246 5.93 13.83 -12.06
CA THR A 246 5.21 14.60 -13.09
C THR A 246 4.13 13.78 -13.75
N GLY A 247 3.10 14.43 -14.29
CA GLY A 247 1.98 13.77 -14.94
C GLY A 247 0.92 13.21 -13.99
N TRP A 248 1.19 13.15 -12.69
CA TRP A 248 0.21 12.74 -11.68
C TRP A 248 -0.58 13.92 -11.13
N HIS A 249 -1.85 13.69 -10.82
CA HIS A 249 -2.72 14.62 -10.11
C HIS A 249 -3.60 13.87 -9.11
N ARG A 250 -4.17 14.58 -8.14
CA ARG A 250 -4.82 14.01 -6.95
C ARG A 250 -6.06 13.17 -7.22
N GLN A 251 -6.71 13.29 -8.39
CA GLN A 251 -7.86 12.46 -8.78
C GLN A 251 -7.45 11.08 -9.33
N MET A 252 -6.20 10.90 -9.72
CA MET A 252 -5.74 9.61 -10.26
C MET A 252 -5.73 8.56 -9.16
N VAL A 253 -6.44 7.44 -9.37
CA VAL A 253 -6.53 6.30 -8.45
C VAL A 253 -6.27 5.00 -9.20
N GLY A 254 -5.61 4.05 -8.53
CA GLY A 254 -5.42 2.70 -9.05
C GLY A 254 -4.78 2.66 -10.43
N PRO A 255 -5.44 2.00 -11.41
CA PRO A 255 -4.88 1.79 -12.74
C PRO A 255 -4.76 3.06 -13.60
N ASP A 256 -5.35 4.18 -13.19
CA ASP A 256 -5.23 5.46 -13.92
C ASP A 256 -3.82 6.07 -13.77
N GLN A 257 -3.03 5.57 -12.84
CA GLN A 257 -1.62 5.87 -12.76
C GLN A 257 -0.87 5.06 -13.81
N ALA A 258 -0.25 5.75 -14.77
CA ALA A 258 0.47 5.13 -15.87
C ALA A 258 1.80 4.45 -15.46
N ASP A 259 2.04 4.29 -14.16
CA ASP A 259 3.19 3.55 -13.67
C ASP A 259 2.87 2.05 -13.51
N ARG A 260 3.92 1.25 -13.46
CA ARG A 260 3.81 -0.19 -13.36
C ARG A 260 3.76 -0.62 -11.90
N TRP A 261 2.84 -1.52 -11.56
CA TRP A 261 2.73 -2.02 -10.20
C TRP A 261 3.84 -3.02 -9.88
N ILE A 262 4.70 -2.63 -8.95
CA ILE A 262 5.60 -3.55 -8.27
C ILE A 262 4.99 -3.81 -6.89
N PRO A 263 4.70 -5.06 -6.52
CA PRO A 263 4.16 -5.36 -5.20
C PRO A 263 5.08 -4.84 -4.09
N PRO A 264 4.62 -3.87 -3.27
CA PRO A 264 5.47 -3.32 -2.22
C PRO A 264 5.64 -4.27 -1.03
N SER A 265 4.79 -5.29 -0.95
CA SER A 265 4.89 -6.39 0.01
C SER A 265 4.26 -7.67 -0.55
N PRO A 266 4.54 -8.85 0.01
CA PRO A 266 4.03 -10.13 -0.51
C PRO A 266 2.51 -10.22 -0.57
N ASN A 267 1.79 -9.49 0.29
CA ASN A 267 0.33 -9.51 0.33
C ASN A 267 -0.32 -8.25 -0.28
N MET A 268 0.42 -7.51 -1.10
CA MET A 268 -0.09 -6.35 -1.84
C MET A 268 0.13 -6.53 -3.35
N PRO A 269 -0.47 -7.59 -3.96
CA PRO A 269 -0.11 -8.01 -5.32
C PRO A 269 -0.58 -7.08 -6.43
N THR A 270 -1.63 -6.29 -6.20
CA THR A 270 -2.26 -5.47 -7.26
C THR A 270 -2.67 -4.09 -6.75
N PRO A 271 -2.84 -3.11 -7.66
CA PRO A 271 -3.45 -1.82 -7.31
C PRO A 271 -4.87 -1.96 -6.73
N GLN A 272 -5.64 -2.96 -7.17
CA GLN A 272 -6.97 -3.25 -6.64
C GLN A 272 -6.92 -3.64 -5.17
N THR A 273 -5.96 -4.50 -4.82
CA THR A 273 -5.70 -4.85 -3.41
C THR A 273 -5.39 -3.58 -2.59
N ALA A 274 -4.52 -2.70 -3.11
CA ALA A 274 -4.18 -1.44 -2.45
C ALA A 274 -5.40 -0.52 -2.29
N THR A 275 -6.28 -0.45 -3.30
CA THR A 275 -7.51 0.36 -3.25
C THR A 275 -8.47 -0.10 -2.15
N LEU A 276 -8.58 -1.40 -1.90
CA LEU A 276 -9.46 -1.95 -0.86
C LEU A 276 -8.81 -1.93 0.54
N TYR A 277 -7.49 -1.96 0.60
CA TYR A 277 -6.73 -2.16 1.83
C TYR A 277 -7.05 -1.16 2.96
N PRO A 278 -7.33 0.14 2.74
CA PRO A 278 -7.72 1.03 3.84
C PRO A 278 -8.89 0.53 4.68
N GLY A 279 -9.82 -0.17 4.06
CA GLY A 279 -10.99 -0.75 4.72
C GLY A 279 -10.80 -2.21 5.10
N THR A 280 -10.39 -3.04 4.15
CA THR A 280 -10.24 -4.48 4.38
C THR A 280 -9.06 -4.82 5.30
N GLY A 281 -8.08 -3.92 5.44
CA GLY A 281 -7.03 -4.03 6.46
C GLY A 281 -7.57 -4.03 7.89
N MET A 282 -8.72 -3.42 8.15
CA MET A 282 -9.37 -3.46 9.48
C MET A 282 -9.75 -4.89 9.91
N VAL A 283 -9.94 -5.80 8.97
CA VAL A 283 -10.21 -7.23 9.22
C VAL A 283 -9.07 -7.92 10.00
N GLU A 284 -7.85 -7.40 9.93
CA GLU A 284 -6.76 -7.91 10.75
C GLU A 284 -7.06 -7.89 12.26
N ALA A 285 -7.98 -7.02 12.68
CA ALA A 285 -8.42 -6.92 14.06
C ALA A 285 -9.44 -7.99 14.48
N THR A 286 -9.94 -8.79 13.55
CA THR A 286 -10.95 -9.84 13.80
C THR A 286 -10.34 -11.23 13.77
N ASP A 287 -11.15 -12.24 14.08
CA ASP A 287 -10.83 -13.67 13.90
C ASP A 287 -10.92 -14.14 12.43
N TRP A 288 -11.34 -13.26 11.50
CA TRP A 288 -11.47 -13.58 10.08
C TRP A 288 -10.13 -13.65 9.37
N SER A 289 -10.08 -14.48 8.32
CA SER A 289 -9.02 -14.42 7.33
C SER A 289 -9.23 -13.19 6.45
N GLU A 290 -8.19 -12.39 6.33
CA GLU A 290 -8.08 -11.30 5.36
C GLU A 290 -7.56 -11.79 4.00
N GLY A 291 -7.61 -13.09 3.74
CA GLY A 291 -7.20 -13.69 2.49
C GLY A 291 -5.70 -13.90 2.30
N ARG A 292 -4.87 -13.65 3.34
CA ARG A 292 -3.46 -14.06 3.32
C ARG A 292 -3.39 -15.58 3.13
N GLY A 293 -2.44 -16.06 2.35
CA GLY A 293 -2.37 -17.47 1.96
C GLY A 293 -3.40 -17.87 0.90
N THR A 294 -4.02 -16.91 0.22
CA THR A 294 -4.81 -17.10 -1.02
C THR A 294 -4.18 -16.30 -2.16
N THR A 295 -4.77 -16.39 -3.36
CA THR A 295 -4.33 -15.57 -4.51
C THR A 295 -4.86 -14.13 -4.48
N ARG A 296 -5.71 -13.76 -3.49
CA ARG A 296 -6.39 -12.47 -3.39
C ARG A 296 -6.41 -11.96 -1.94
N PRO A 297 -5.25 -11.67 -1.34
CA PRO A 297 -5.19 -11.08 0.00
C PRO A 297 -5.92 -9.74 0.01
N PHE A 298 -6.64 -9.46 1.09
CA PHE A 298 -7.47 -8.25 1.30
C PHE A 298 -8.62 -8.05 0.31
N GLU A 299 -8.81 -8.97 -0.63
CA GLU A 299 -9.96 -9.01 -1.53
C GLU A 299 -10.89 -10.17 -1.19
N LEU A 300 -10.35 -11.31 -0.69
CA LEU A 300 -11.09 -12.44 -0.14
C LEU A 300 -11.09 -12.34 1.39
N ILE A 301 -12.28 -12.19 1.96
CA ILE A 301 -12.47 -12.02 3.41
C ILE A 301 -13.47 -13.08 3.89
N GLY A 302 -13.10 -13.80 4.96
CA GLY A 302 -14.00 -14.84 5.45
C GLY A 302 -13.58 -15.52 6.73
N ALA A 303 -14.52 -16.31 7.28
CA ALA A 303 -14.32 -17.17 8.44
C ALA A 303 -15.15 -18.47 8.29
N PRO A 304 -14.88 -19.52 9.09
CA PRO A 304 -15.62 -20.78 8.98
C PRO A 304 -17.13 -20.67 9.22
N TYR A 305 -17.60 -19.64 9.90
CA TYR A 305 -19.00 -19.43 10.24
C TYR A 305 -19.73 -18.42 9.34
N LEU A 306 -19.01 -17.72 8.43
CA LEU A 306 -19.62 -16.78 7.49
C LEU A 306 -20.19 -17.52 6.28
N ASP A 307 -21.27 -16.99 5.70
CA ASP A 307 -21.99 -17.57 4.57
C ASP A 307 -22.58 -16.49 3.62
N HIS A 308 -23.41 -16.92 2.66
CA HIS A 308 -24.04 -16.07 1.64
C HIS A 308 -24.79 -14.87 2.19
N ARG A 309 -25.36 -14.96 3.40
CA ARG A 309 -26.14 -13.87 4.03
C ARG A 309 -25.34 -12.59 4.16
N TRP A 310 -24.01 -12.71 4.33
CA TRP A 310 -23.14 -11.55 4.40
C TRP A 310 -23.00 -10.83 3.06
N ALA A 311 -22.80 -11.55 1.97
CA ALA A 311 -22.74 -10.98 0.63
C ALA A 311 -24.07 -10.29 0.25
N GLU A 312 -25.19 -10.92 0.55
CA GLU A 312 -26.54 -10.37 0.34
C GLU A 312 -26.76 -9.06 1.12
N ALA A 313 -26.41 -9.05 2.42
CA ALA A 313 -26.52 -7.87 3.27
C ALA A 313 -25.65 -6.71 2.79
N LEU A 314 -24.41 -6.99 2.38
CA LEU A 314 -23.48 -5.99 1.86
C LEU A 314 -23.95 -5.41 0.52
N ASN A 315 -24.42 -6.25 -0.41
CA ASN A 315 -24.93 -5.79 -1.69
C ASN A 315 -26.22 -4.95 -1.53
N ALA A 316 -27.04 -5.26 -0.53
CA ALA A 316 -28.23 -4.45 -0.21
C ALA A 316 -27.89 -3.01 0.24
N ARG A 317 -26.66 -2.73 0.63
CA ARG A 317 -26.18 -1.37 0.98
C ARG A 317 -25.89 -0.51 -0.24
N ASN A 318 -25.77 -1.10 -1.43
CA ASN A 318 -25.49 -0.39 -2.69
C ASN A 318 -24.27 0.53 -2.58
N LEU A 319 -23.17 0.05 -1.98
CA LEU A 319 -21.97 0.84 -1.77
C LEU A 319 -21.33 1.25 -3.11
N PRO A 320 -21.00 2.54 -3.29
CA PRO A 320 -20.49 3.00 -4.57
C PRO A 320 -19.17 2.33 -4.97
N GLY A 321 -19.08 1.91 -6.22
CA GLY A 321 -17.84 1.41 -6.82
C GLY A 321 -17.44 -0.02 -6.44
N VAL A 322 -18.22 -0.74 -5.64
CA VAL A 322 -17.93 -2.13 -5.27
C VAL A 322 -19.14 -3.05 -5.39
N GLN A 323 -18.86 -4.34 -5.56
CA GLN A 323 -19.82 -5.44 -5.43
C GLN A 323 -19.20 -6.57 -4.63
N PHE A 324 -20.04 -7.35 -3.93
CA PHE A 324 -19.62 -8.45 -3.09
C PHE A 324 -20.11 -9.76 -3.69
N ARG A 325 -19.17 -10.62 -4.07
CA ARG A 325 -19.47 -11.98 -4.50
C ARG A 325 -19.32 -12.92 -3.32
N GLU A 326 -20.32 -13.75 -3.05
CA GLU A 326 -20.15 -14.90 -2.16
C GLU A 326 -18.94 -15.73 -2.57
N ALA A 327 -18.08 -16.10 -1.62
CA ALA A 327 -16.87 -16.86 -1.88
C ALA A 327 -16.59 -17.85 -0.75
N TYR A 328 -16.07 -19.02 -1.17
CA TYR A 328 -15.50 -20.01 -0.25
C TYR A 328 -14.04 -20.23 -0.62
N PHE A 329 -13.18 -20.32 0.40
CA PHE A 329 -11.75 -20.50 0.22
C PHE A 329 -11.10 -21.15 1.43
N THR A 330 -9.91 -21.72 1.23
CA THR A 330 -9.11 -22.31 2.31
C THR A 330 -7.73 -21.64 2.30
N PRO A 331 -7.42 -20.77 3.28
CA PRO A 331 -6.11 -20.14 3.36
C PRO A 331 -5.02 -21.19 3.63
N ILE A 332 -3.86 -21.05 2.98
CA ILE A 332 -2.70 -21.93 3.22
C ILE A 332 -1.73 -21.38 4.27
N SER A 333 -1.98 -20.15 4.76
CA SER A 333 -1.21 -19.50 5.83
C SER A 333 -2.04 -18.48 6.59
N SER A 334 -1.53 -17.96 7.71
CA SER A 334 -2.17 -16.94 8.55
C SER A 334 -3.46 -17.44 9.24
N LYS A 335 -4.39 -16.52 9.52
CA LYS A 335 -5.64 -16.84 10.23
C LYS A 335 -6.49 -17.84 9.45
N ASN A 336 -7.10 -18.77 10.16
CA ASN A 336 -7.93 -19.84 9.61
C ASN A 336 -7.22 -20.76 8.61
N GLN A 337 -5.88 -20.87 8.68
CA GLN A 337 -5.09 -21.79 7.85
C GLN A 337 -5.69 -23.20 7.86
N GLY A 338 -5.88 -23.78 6.66
CA GLY A 338 -6.39 -25.14 6.45
C GLY A 338 -7.87 -25.32 6.73
N LYS A 339 -8.60 -24.27 7.13
CA LYS A 339 -10.07 -24.33 7.34
C LYS A 339 -10.80 -23.77 6.13
N VAL A 340 -11.91 -24.36 5.79
CA VAL A 340 -12.83 -23.78 4.81
C VAL A 340 -13.49 -22.55 5.42
N CYS A 341 -13.33 -21.41 4.79
CA CYS A 341 -13.96 -20.15 5.15
C CYS A 341 -15.02 -19.81 4.11
N GLY A 342 -16.22 -19.50 4.57
CA GLY A 342 -17.21 -18.77 3.81
C GLY A 342 -16.99 -17.26 3.97
N GLY A 343 -17.51 -16.46 3.05
CA GLY A 343 -17.38 -15.02 3.12
C GLY A 343 -17.59 -14.33 1.79
N VAL A 344 -16.81 -13.31 1.51
CA VAL A 344 -16.95 -12.51 0.28
C VAL A 344 -15.62 -12.31 -0.44
N GLN A 345 -15.72 -12.17 -1.77
CA GLN A 345 -14.72 -11.45 -2.56
C GLN A 345 -15.26 -10.07 -2.88
N VAL A 346 -14.48 -9.04 -2.58
CA VAL A 346 -14.82 -7.65 -2.91
C VAL A 346 -14.34 -7.35 -4.32
N HIS A 347 -15.25 -6.96 -5.20
CA HIS A 347 -14.94 -6.55 -6.57
C HIS A 347 -15.04 -5.04 -6.70
N ILE A 348 -14.02 -4.41 -7.25
CA ILE A 348 -14.06 -3.00 -7.65
C ILE A 348 -14.73 -2.92 -9.02
N ILE A 349 -15.83 -2.16 -9.11
CA ILE A 349 -16.57 -1.90 -10.33
C ILE A 349 -16.20 -0.52 -10.89
N ASP A 350 -15.94 0.44 -10.00
CA ASP A 350 -15.55 1.81 -10.34
C ASP A 350 -14.62 2.35 -9.25
N ALA A 351 -13.31 2.34 -9.52
CA ALA A 351 -12.29 2.69 -8.54
C ALA A 351 -12.39 4.13 -8.04
N GLU A 352 -12.85 5.07 -8.86
CA GLU A 352 -12.97 6.49 -8.48
C GLU A 352 -14.05 6.71 -7.40
N LYS A 353 -15.06 5.84 -7.36
CA LYS A 353 -16.17 5.92 -6.41
C LYS A 353 -15.94 5.18 -5.11
N VAL A 354 -14.92 4.32 -5.04
CA VAL A 354 -14.68 3.51 -3.85
C VAL A 354 -14.28 4.39 -2.65
N ASP A 355 -15.02 4.25 -1.56
CA ASP A 355 -14.53 4.57 -0.21
C ASP A 355 -14.26 3.26 0.53
N ALA A 356 -13.00 2.83 0.53
CA ALA A 356 -12.63 1.54 1.12
C ALA A 356 -12.89 1.50 2.63
N ILE A 357 -12.77 2.63 3.34
CA ILE A 357 -13.01 2.69 4.79
C ILE A 357 -14.51 2.56 5.08
N GLU A 358 -15.36 3.18 4.26
CA GLU A 358 -16.81 2.96 4.30
C GLU A 358 -17.15 1.49 4.03
N VAL A 359 -16.55 0.88 2.99
CA VAL A 359 -16.70 -0.55 2.68
C VAL A 359 -16.33 -1.41 3.89
N GLY A 360 -15.13 -1.24 4.47
CA GLY A 360 -14.69 -2.02 5.63
C GLY A 360 -15.58 -1.79 6.86
N THR A 361 -16.06 -0.56 7.07
CA THR A 361 -16.99 -0.25 8.16
C THR A 361 -18.31 -1.02 7.99
N HIS A 362 -18.90 -1.01 6.79
CA HIS A 362 -20.10 -1.80 6.51
C HIS A 362 -19.86 -3.30 6.65
N MET A 363 -18.70 -3.80 6.20
CA MET A 363 -18.34 -5.22 6.36
C MET A 363 -18.39 -5.66 7.83
N LEU A 364 -17.80 -4.87 8.73
CA LEU A 364 -17.78 -5.17 10.16
C LEU A 364 -19.16 -5.01 10.81
N VAL A 365 -19.90 -3.95 10.48
CA VAL A 365 -21.24 -3.69 11.02
C VAL A 365 -22.23 -4.79 10.63
N GLU A 366 -22.28 -5.16 9.33
CA GLU A 366 -23.21 -6.18 8.87
C GLU A 366 -22.88 -7.57 9.42
N ALA A 367 -21.60 -7.93 9.50
CA ALA A 367 -21.24 -9.23 10.04
C ALA A 367 -21.57 -9.33 11.54
N ARG A 368 -21.25 -8.30 12.32
CA ARG A 368 -21.61 -8.30 13.75
C ARG A 368 -23.13 -8.40 13.98
N ARG A 369 -23.92 -7.81 13.07
CA ARG A 369 -25.39 -7.89 13.12
C ARG A 369 -25.93 -9.29 12.82
N ILE A 370 -25.27 -10.01 11.90
CA ILE A 370 -25.76 -11.30 11.37
C ILE A 370 -25.21 -12.48 12.18
N TYR A 371 -23.95 -12.41 12.60
CA TYR A 371 -23.22 -13.53 13.18
C TYR A 371 -22.87 -13.28 14.65
N PRO A 372 -23.49 -14.00 15.59
CA PRO A 372 -23.16 -13.89 17.02
C PRO A 372 -21.75 -14.41 17.33
N GLU A 373 -21.17 -15.21 16.44
CA GLU A 373 -19.80 -15.74 16.54
C GLU A 373 -18.72 -14.68 16.27
N PHE A 374 -19.09 -13.49 15.74
CA PHE A 374 -18.12 -12.41 15.47
C PHE A 374 -17.25 -12.13 16.69
N ALA A 375 -15.95 -12.19 16.51
CA ALA A 375 -14.99 -11.93 17.57
C ALA A 375 -13.84 -11.01 17.07
N TRP A 376 -13.36 -10.18 18.00
CA TRP A 376 -12.06 -9.54 17.81
C TRP A 376 -10.95 -10.60 17.94
N ARG A 377 -9.81 -10.36 17.30
CA ARG A 377 -8.61 -11.16 17.58
C ARG A 377 -8.31 -11.11 19.08
N GLY A 378 -7.54 -12.09 19.60
CA GLY A 378 -7.37 -12.36 21.02
C GLY A 378 -6.82 -11.24 21.94
N ASP A 379 -6.91 -9.97 21.52
CA ASP A 379 -6.47 -8.79 22.26
C ASP A 379 -7.63 -7.91 22.78
N GLY A 380 -8.85 -8.44 22.75
CA GLY A 380 -10.04 -7.72 23.23
C GLY A 380 -10.41 -6.50 22.39
N GLY A 381 -10.02 -6.47 21.11
CA GLY A 381 -10.30 -5.36 20.19
C GLY A 381 -9.29 -4.21 20.26
N ARG A 382 -8.18 -4.37 20.98
CA ARG A 382 -7.14 -3.34 20.98
C ARG A 382 -6.60 -3.06 19.57
N TRP A 383 -6.47 -4.09 18.74
CA TRP A 383 -5.92 -3.95 17.39
C TRP A 383 -6.78 -3.08 16.47
N ILE A 384 -8.11 -3.17 16.53
CA ILE A 384 -8.97 -2.25 15.76
C ILE A 384 -8.77 -0.81 16.20
N GLY A 385 -8.54 -0.57 17.50
CA GLY A 385 -8.21 0.75 18.01
C GLY A 385 -6.89 1.28 17.45
N LEU A 386 -5.86 0.44 17.32
CA LEU A 386 -4.58 0.83 16.69
C LEU A 386 -4.76 1.13 15.19
N LEU A 387 -5.54 0.33 14.47
CA LEU A 387 -5.80 0.53 13.04
C LEU A 387 -6.67 1.76 12.77
N THR A 388 -7.71 1.99 13.58
CA THR A 388 -8.63 3.14 13.43
C THR A 388 -8.18 4.37 14.21
N GLY A 389 -7.12 4.25 15.02
CA GLY A 389 -6.52 5.37 15.73
C GLY A 389 -7.15 5.72 17.07
N SER A 390 -8.20 5.02 17.52
CA SER A 390 -8.82 5.19 18.83
C SER A 390 -9.75 4.02 19.18
N GLY A 391 -10.18 3.91 20.46
CA GLY A 391 -11.16 2.91 20.90
C GLY A 391 -12.59 3.20 20.41
N ARG A 392 -12.85 4.37 19.83
CA ARG A 392 -14.19 4.83 19.45
C ARG A 392 -14.88 3.89 18.47
N PHE A 393 -14.16 3.41 17.45
CA PHE A 393 -14.72 2.50 16.44
C PHE A 393 -15.26 1.22 17.10
N GLN A 394 -14.46 0.59 17.96
CA GLN A 394 -14.86 -0.62 18.70
C GLN A 394 -16.08 -0.34 19.56
N GLN A 395 -16.05 0.72 20.38
CA GLN A 395 -17.14 1.07 21.29
C GLN A 395 -18.45 1.30 20.54
N GLN A 396 -18.42 2.02 19.43
CA GLN A 396 -19.62 2.28 18.62
C GLN A 396 -20.15 1.00 17.97
N LEU A 397 -19.26 0.16 17.40
CA LEU A 397 -19.66 -1.13 16.82
C LEU A 397 -20.29 -2.04 17.87
N GLU A 398 -19.70 -2.14 19.05
CA GLU A 398 -20.20 -2.96 20.16
C GLU A 398 -21.54 -2.44 20.72
N ALA A 399 -21.74 -1.13 20.69
CA ALA A 399 -23.02 -0.50 21.06
C ALA A 399 -24.10 -0.63 19.98
N GLY A 400 -23.79 -1.25 18.82
CA GLY A 400 -24.76 -1.46 17.74
C GLY A 400 -24.99 -0.24 16.84
N ALA A 401 -24.05 0.72 16.82
CA ALA A 401 -24.14 1.87 15.93
C ALA A 401 -24.11 1.44 14.46
N SER A 402 -24.84 2.16 13.62
CA SER A 402 -24.81 2.01 12.17
C SER A 402 -23.48 2.47 11.59
N ALA A 403 -23.14 2.00 10.37
CA ALA A 403 -21.96 2.45 9.67
C ALA A 403 -21.95 3.97 9.46
N ALA A 404 -23.11 4.57 9.16
CA ALA A 404 -23.26 6.00 8.98
C ALA A 404 -22.92 6.80 10.26
N GLU A 405 -23.36 6.35 11.43
CA GLU A 405 -23.04 6.98 12.72
C GLU A 405 -21.54 6.87 13.03
N ILE A 406 -20.95 5.69 12.80
CA ILE A 406 -19.51 5.48 12.99
C ILE A 406 -18.71 6.42 12.08
N ILE A 407 -19.08 6.51 10.80
CA ILE A 407 -18.40 7.36 9.81
C ILE A 407 -18.58 8.85 10.16
N ALA A 408 -19.76 9.27 10.56
CA ALA A 408 -20.01 10.67 10.96
C ALA A 408 -19.14 11.10 12.15
N ALA A 409 -18.83 10.18 13.07
CA ALA A 409 -18.13 10.49 14.30
C ALA A 409 -16.67 10.98 14.10
N TRP A 410 -16.01 10.64 13.01
CA TRP A 410 -14.63 11.10 12.74
C TRP A 410 -14.54 12.27 11.76
N GLN A 411 -15.64 12.74 11.16
CA GLN A 411 -15.59 13.80 10.17
C GLN A 411 -14.94 15.12 10.68
N PRO A 412 -15.21 15.56 11.93
CA PRO A 412 -14.60 16.80 12.41
C PRO A 412 -13.07 16.74 12.52
N GLU A 413 -12.51 15.59 12.93
CA GLU A 413 -11.06 15.42 13.04
C GLU A 413 -10.41 15.25 11.67
N LEU A 414 -11.10 14.56 10.75
CA LEU A 414 -10.65 14.39 9.38
C LEU A 414 -10.61 15.75 8.64
N GLN A 415 -11.60 16.62 8.87
CA GLN A 415 -11.58 17.96 8.28
C GLN A 415 -10.39 18.76 8.79
N ARG A 416 -10.12 18.78 10.10
CA ARG A 416 -8.93 19.46 10.66
C ARG A 416 -7.64 18.90 10.03
N PHE A 417 -7.51 17.59 9.91
CA PHE A 417 -6.35 16.97 9.26
C PHE A 417 -6.17 17.45 7.80
N ARG A 418 -7.27 17.58 7.05
CA ARG A 418 -7.22 18.10 5.67
C ARG A 418 -6.72 19.54 5.64
N ASP A 419 -7.21 20.37 6.55
CA ASP A 419 -6.82 21.79 6.65
C ASP A 419 -5.32 21.90 7.05
N ASP A 420 -4.87 21.12 8.03
CA ASP A 420 -3.48 21.11 8.49
C ASP A 420 -2.49 20.64 7.42
N THR A 421 -2.91 19.74 6.53
CA THR A 421 -2.04 19.19 5.49
C THR A 421 -1.98 20.05 4.23
N GLU A 422 -2.94 20.96 4.00
CA GLU A 422 -3.04 21.77 2.79
C GLU A 422 -1.76 22.51 2.41
N PRO A 423 -1.05 23.20 3.34
CA PRO A 423 0.17 23.94 3.00
C PRO A 423 1.32 23.07 2.52
N HIS A 424 1.23 21.76 2.73
CA HIS A 424 2.30 20.80 2.43
C HIS A 424 2.12 20.06 1.11
N LEU A 425 0.96 20.25 0.45
CA LEU A 425 0.64 19.59 -0.81
C LEU A 425 1.49 20.15 -1.95
N LEU A 426 1.90 19.26 -2.85
CA LEU A 426 2.78 19.56 -4.00
C LEU A 426 2.06 19.46 -5.34
N TYR A 427 0.93 18.77 -5.37
CA TYR A 427 0.20 18.45 -6.60
C TYR A 427 -1.21 19.04 -6.57
N GLY A 428 -1.65 19.57 -7.70
CA GLY A 428 -2.99 20.15 -7.86
C GLY A 428 -4.11 19.11 -8.01
N GLY A 429 -5.34 19.61 -7.95
CA GLY A 429 -6.59 18.89 -8.13
C GLY A 429 -7.48 18.92 -6.89
N PRO A 430 -8.82 18.73 -7.05
CA PRO A 430 -9.75 18.66 -5.92
C PRO A 430 -9.40 17.46 -5.01
N ARG A 431 -9.80 17.59 -3.76
CA ARG A 431 -9.57 16.64 -2.66
C ARG A 431 -10.76 15.74 -2.44
#